data_12dfa4e5699faa22c68ad8f3bd6647f4
#
_entry.id   12dfa4e5699faa22c68ad8f3bd6647f4
#
_cell.length_a   1.000
_cell.length_b   1.000
_cell.length_c   1.000
_cell.angle_alpha   90.00
_cell.angle_beta   90.00
_cell.angle_gamma   90.00
#
_symmetry.space_group_name_H-M   'P 1'
#
loop_
_entity.id
_entity.type
_entity.pdbx_description
1 polymer ?
#
loop_
_entity_poly.entity_id
_entity_poly.type
_entity_poly.pdbx_seq_one_letter_code
_entity_poly.pdbx_strand_id
1 'polypeptide(L)'
;MQSKFKWLMVSILVVSILVFYATRDVIPDKLILSTGQPGGFYHQVGTELKHAWEKQTQQQLELLTSSGSQENFTALKESKADFALIQGGVVDLDGLNIIAPLSTDLIHVIVRKESSIRAISDLKGKSILIGMSGSGMAASALKMLHFHGLDEVNTNLKNAYFTGLDGNQNMDAAIVTAGILNSDLVELLESGNYRIIPIEYAQAFCEKNAFFSPTVIHKGLYRMGDSLLSHDIPTVATTALLVGREELSHEVVDQILLASFEKASYVQSPVMLNIEEVRQQQDLKLHPRAMHYFHPADQIGYMANVMESLAALKELAVAFVAGLYLLWDRWRRQHEKEIAARLSEDKEKLDALLAQTVEIERKYSETNTLESLQGMLRRIMQIKIQALEELTHESLRGDRVFLIFMTQCSSLINSLEAKINRLNP
;
A
#
# COMPACT_ATOMS: atom_id res chain seq x y z
N MET A 1 -17.53 7.39 35.87
CA MET A 1 -16.77 6.31 35.20
C MET A 1 -17.18 6.11 33.74
N GLN A 2 -18.46 6.04 33.38
CA GLN A 2 -18.95 5.92 31.98
C GLN A 2 -18.49 7.05 31.06
N SER A 3 -18.36 8.28 31.56
CA SER A 3 -17.90 9.42 30.79
C SER A 3 -16.43 9.27 30.35
N LYS A 4 -15.52 8.87 31.25
CA LYS A 4 -14.10 8.67 30.96
C LYS A 4 -13.88 7.53 29.92
N PHE A 5 -14.69 6.47 29.99
CA PHE A 5 -14.63 5.38 29.01
C PHE A 5 -15.09 5.82 27.62
N LYS A 6 -16.16 6.63 27.52
CA LYS A 6 -16.62 7.22 26.24
C LYS A 6 -15.53 8.11 25.62
N TRP A 7 -14.88 8.93 26.40
CA TRP A 7 -13.80 9.79 25.91
C TRP A 7 -12.57 9.00 25.44
N LEU A 8 -12.24 7.89 26.13
CA LEU A 8 -11.18 6.98 25.70
C LEU A 8 -11.49 6.36 24.33
N MET A 9 -12.71 5.85 24.15
CA MET A 9 -13.15 5.29 22.85
C MET A 9 -13.14 6.32 21.72
N VAL A 10 -13.60 7.54 21.99
CA VAL A 10 -13.52 8.64 21.03
C VAL A 10 -12.06 8.97 20.68
N SER A 11 -11.18 9.02 21.67
CA SER A 11 -9.74 9.28 21.42
C SER A 11 -9.09 8.18 20.58
N ILE A 12 -9.39 6.91 20.85
CA ILE A 12 -8.90 5.79 20.03
C ILE A 12 -9.41 5.89 18.59
N LEU A 13 -10.69 6.22 18.40
CA LEU A 13 -11.26 6.40 17.06
C LEU A 13 -10.59 7.56 16.32
N VAL A 14 -10.40 8.69 16.97
CA VAL A 14 -9.73 9.85 16.37
C VAL A 14 -8.28 9.53 16.01
N VAL A 15 -7.53 8.87 16.90
CA VAL A 15 -6.16 8.45 16.63
C VAL A 15 -6.12 7.46 15.46
N SER A 16 -7.05 6.49 15.40
CA SER A 16 -7.15 5.53 14.29
C SER A 16 -7.43 6.23 12.96
N ILE A 17 -8.32 7.23 12.94
CA ILE A 17 -8.62 8.05 11.77
C ILE A 17 -7.38 8.86 11.35
N LEU A 18 -6.70 9.50 12.30
CA LEU A 18 -5.49 10.27 12.03
C LEU A 18 -4.36 9.39 11.49
N VAL A 19 -4.16 8.20 12.07
CA VAL A 19 -3.19 7.22 11.57
C VAL A 19 -3.57 6.76 10.16
N PHE A 20 -4.84 6.46 9.90
CA PHE A 20 -5.32 6.09 8.57
C PHE A 20 -5.03 7.16 7.52
N TYR A 21 -5.31 8.45 7.82
CA TYR A 21 -5.01 9.55 6.91
C TYR A 21 -3.49 9.82 6.76
N ALA A 22 -2.71 9.65 7.83
CA ALA A 22 -1.27 9.85 7.81
C ALA A 22 -0.51 8.74 7.09
N THR A 23 -1.07 7.52 7.05
CA THR A 23 -0.48 6.34 6.36
C THR A 23 -1.05 6.10 4.98
N ARG A 24 -2.01 6.92 4.53
CA ARG A 24 -2.59 6.79 3.20
C ARG A 24 -1.56 7.23 2.16
N ASP A 25 -1.23 6.32 1.25
CA ASP A 25 -0.42 6.64 0.07
C ASP A 25 -1.15 7.70 -0.78
N VAL A 26 -0.48 8.81 -1.01
CA VAL A 26 -1.00 9.91 -1.84
C VAL A 26 -0.33 9.82 -3.22
N ILE A 27 -1.14 9.89 -4.28
CA ILE A 27 -0.61 9.99 -5.64
C ILE A 27 0.01 11.39 -5.79
N PRO A 28 1.29 11.51 -6.20
CA PRO A 28 1.90 12.80 -6.47
C PRO A 28 1.16 13.55 -7.58
N ASP A 29 1.14 14.88 -7.49
CA ASP A 29 0.48 15.73 -8.49
C ASP A 29 1.09 15.57 -9.89
N LYS A 30 2.36 15.18 -9.96
CA LYS A 30 3.13 15.00 -11.18
C LYS A 30 4.06 13.80 -11.05
N LEU A 31 4.04 12.96 -12.08
CA LEU A 31 4.99 11.86 -12.29
C LEU A 31 5.62 11.98 -13.68
N ILE A 32 6.77 11.35 -13.87
CA ILE A 32 7.54 11.41 -15.12
C ILE A 32 7.74 10.00 -15.66
N LEU A 33 7.34 9.79 -16.93
CA LEU A 33 7.55 8.55 -17.68
C LEU A 33 8.61 8.78 -18.76
N SER A 34 9.76 8.12 -18.65
CA SER A 34 10.79 8.13 -19.70
C SER A 34 10.43 7.13 -20.80
N THR A 35 10.43 7.60 -22.07
CA THR A 35 9.95 6.84 -23.22
C THR A 35 11.07 6.65 -24.25
N GLY A 36 10.74 6.64 -25.52
CA GLY A 36 11.69 6.66 -26.63
C GLY A 36 11.66 8.00 -27.37
N GLN A 37 12.25 8.00 -28.56
CA GLN A 37 12.20 9.16 -29.45
C GLN A 37 10.76 9.41 -29.96
N PRO A 38 10.37 10.66 -30.20
CA PRO A 38 9.11 10.99 -30.85
C PRO A 38 8.93 10.22 -32.16
N GLY A 39 7.74 9.66 -32.37
CA GLY A 39 7.43 8.78 -33.51
C GLY A 39 7.78 7.31 -33.32
N GLY A 40 8.62 6.97 -32.33
CA GLY A 40 8.92 5.57 -32.01
C GLY A 40 7.79 4.93 -31.20
N PHE A 41 7.72 3.59 -31.23
CA PHE A 41 6.68 2.79 -30.55
C PHE A 41 6.59 3.07 -29.04
N TYR A 42 7.72 3.15 -28.32
CA TYR A 42 7.72 3.44 -26.87
C TYR A 42 7.19 4.84 -26.56
N HIS A 43 7.41 5.81 -27.46
CA HIS A 43 6.83 7.15 -27.29
C HIS A 43 5.31 7.13 -27.52
N GLN A 44 4.85 6.36 -28.51
CA GLN A 44 3.41 6.17 -28.75
C GLN A 44 2.73 5.50 -27.53
N VAL A 45 3.26 4.39 -27.05
CA VAL A 45 2.76 3.70 -25.84
C VAL A 45 2.76 4.66 -24.63
N GLY A 46 3.83 5.41 -24.43
CA GLY A 46 3.90 6.42 -23.37
C GLY A 46 2.82 7.49 -23.48
N THR A 47 2.51 7.93 -24.71
CA THR A 47 1.45 8.92 -24.96
C THR A 47 0.07 8.37 -24.61
N GLU A 48 -0.24 7.15 -25.01
CA GLU A 48 -1.49 6.47 -24.68
C GLU A 48 -1.61 6.25 -23.16
N LEU A 49 -0.53 5.80 -22.51
CA LEU A 49 -0.48 5.60 -21.07
C LEU A 49 -0.67 6.91 -20.30
N LYS A 50 -0.06 8.00 -20.77
CA LYS A 50 -0.29 9.35 -20.22
C LYS A 50 -1.77 9.73 -20.26
N HIS A 51 -2.43 9.57 -21.42
CA HIS A 51 -3.86 9.89 -21.54
C HIS A 51 -4.72 9.04 -20.61
N ALA A 52 -4.44 7.74 -20.50
CA ALA A 52 -5.14 6.83 -19.59
C ALA A 52 -4.95 7.24 -18.13
N TRP A 53 -3.70 7.50 -17.72
CA TRP A 53 -3.35 7.95 -16.37
C TRP A 53 -4.05 9.27 -15.99
N GLU A 54 -3.89 10.32 -16.82
CA GLU A 54 -4.45 11.64 -16.53
C GLU A 54 -5.99 11.64 -16.48
N LYS A 55 -6.63 10.81 -17.30
CA LYS A 55 -8.08 10.63 -17.26
C LYS A 55 -8.54 9.93 -15.98
N GLN A 56 -7.80 8.95 -15.51
CA GLN A 56 -8.17 8.12 -14.36
C GLN A 56 -7.88 8.81 -13.04
N THR A 57 -6.70 9.42 -12.90
CA THR A 57 -6.20 9.94 -11.62
C THR A 57 -6.41 11.44 -11.45
N GLN A 58 -6.62 12.18 -12.56
CA GLN A 58 -6.61 13.65 -12.62
C GLN A 58 -5.24 14.25 -12.26
N GLN A 59 -4.17 13.43 -12.20
CA GLN A 59 -2.80 13.84 -11.93
C GLN A 59 -1.97 13.83 -13.21
N GLN A 60 -0.93 14.66 -13.29
CA GLN A 60 -0.09 14.80 -14.48
C GLN A 60 0.88 13.62 -14.64
N LEU A 61 1.00 13.09 -15.87
CA LEU A 61 2.08 12.19 -16.27
C LEU A 61 2.87 12.86 -17.41
N GLU A 62 4.06 13.38 -17.09
CA GLU A 62 4.92 14.04 -18.08
C GLU A 62 5.77 13.00 -18.81
N LEU A 63 5.90 13.18 -20.14
CA LEU A 63 6.76 12.31 -20.95
C LEU A 63 8.15 12.92 -21.08
N LEU A 64 9.15 12.14 -20.68
CA LEU A 64 10.56 12.41 -20.94
C LEU A 64 11.00 11.60 -22.16
N THR A 65 11.41 12.30 -23.23
CA THR A 65 11.94 11.66 -24.44
C THR A 65 13.40 11.28 -24.26
N SER A 66 13.81 10.14 -24.81
CA SER A 66 15.18 9.63 -24.71
C SER A 66 15.63 8.95 -26.00
N SER A 67 16.92 8.59 -26.06
CA SER A 67 17.49 7.73 -27.11
C SER A 67 17.13 6.26 -26.95
N GLY A 68 16.57 5.85 -25.79
CA GLY A 68 16.07 4.48 -25.53
C GLY A 68 16.49 3.92 -24.16
N SER A 69 16.53 2.59 -24.08
CA SER A 69 16.56 1.83 -22.82
C SER A 69 17.69 2.20 -21.86
N GLN A 70 18.89 2.49 -22.36
CA GLN A 70 20.03 2.86 -21.51
C GLN A 70 19.85 4.22 -20.84
N GLU A 71 19.36 5.20 -21.60
CA GLU A 71 19.08 6.53 -21.06
C GLU A 71 17.89 6.49 -20.12
N ASN A 72 16.85 5.70 -20.43
CA ASN A 72 15.70 5.44 -19.58
C ASN A 72 16.10 4.84 -18.25
N PHE A 73 16.96 3.84 -18.26
CA PHE A 73 17.54 3.24 -17.06
C PHE A 73 18.29 4.29 -16.21
N THR A 74 19.12 5.10 -16.85
CA THR A 74 19.85 6.18 -16.19
C THR A 74 18.89 7.19 -15.56
N ALA A 75 17.83 7.59 -16.28
CA ALA A 75 16.83 8.50 -15.78
C ALA A 75 16.11 7.98 -14.51
N LEU A 76 15.81 6.67 -14.44
CA LEU A 76 15.27 6.05 -13.24
C LEU A 76 16.26 6.07 -12.07
N LYS A 77 17.52 5.65 -12.32
CA LYS A 77 18.57 5.61 -11.29
C LYS A 77 18.91 6.99 -10.72
N GLU A 78 18.84 8.02 -11.54
CA GLU A 78 19.08 9.40 -11.13
C GLU A 78 17.82 10.12 -10.64
N SER A 79 16.70 9.40 -10.48
CA SER A 79 15.40 9.95 -10.07
C SER A 79 14.89 11.11 -10.96
N LYS A 80 15.30 11.12 -12.21
CA LYS A 80 14.81 12.05 -13.25
C LYS A 80 13.49 11.58 -13.88
N ALA A 81 13.17 10.29 -13.72
CA ALA A 81 11.89 9.69 -14.10
C ALA A 81 11.40 8.77 -13.00
N ASP A 82 10.09 8.61 -12.90
CA ASP A 82 9.43 7.72 -11.94
C ASP A 82 9.17 6.35 -12.59
N PHE A 83 8.85 6.38 -13.88
CA PHE A 83 8.67 5.21 -14.73
C PHE A 83 9.51 5.32 -15.99
N ALA A 84 9.80 4.18 -16.58
CA ALA A 84 10.45 4.14 -17.90
C ALA A 84 10.02 2.92 -18.70
N LEU A 85 10.04 3.06 -20.02
CA LEU A 85 9.90 1.96 -20.96
C LEU A 85 11.28 1.42 -21.31
N ILE A 86 11.55 0.16 -20.97
CA ILE A 86 12.86 -0.48 -21.14
C ILE A 86 12.68 -1.80 -21.85
N GLN A 87 13.50 -2.05 -22.88
CA GLN A 87 13.58 -3.35 -23.54
C GLN A 87 14.20 -4.36 -22.59
N GLY A 88 13.57 -5.50 -22.42
CA GLY A 88 14.07 -6.59 -21.56
C GLY A 88 15.44 -7.12 -21.98
N GLY A 89 16.29 -7.39 -21.01
CA GLY A 89 17.61 -8.01 -21.22
C GLY A 89 18.71 -7.07 -21.74
N VAL A 90 18.47 -5.77 -21.84
CA VAL A 90 19.50 -4.84 -22.38
C VAL A 90 20.23 -4.05 -21.28
N VAL A 91 19.63 -3.93 -20.10
CA VAL A 91 20.20 -3.32 -18.89
C VAL A 91 19.97 -4.20 -17.68
N ASP A 92 20.78 -4.04 -16.66
CA ASP A 92 20.56 -4.67 -15.36
C ASP A 92 19.53 -3.86 -14.57
N LEU A 93 18.43 -4.51 -14.18
CA LEU A 93 17.33 -3.88 -13.46
C LEU A 93 17.43 -3.97 -11.93
N ASP A 94 18.60 -4.31 -11.38
CA ASP A 94 18.81 -4.37 -9.93
C ASP A 94 18.51 -3.01 -9.26
N GLY A 95 17.69 -3.05 -8.19
CA GLY A 95 17.20 -1.85 -7.50
C GLY A 95 16.17 -1.04 -8.28
N LEU A 96 15.48 -1.68 -9.22
CA LEU A 96 14.28 -1.19 -9.91
C LEU A 96 13.20 -2.26 -9.90
N ASN A 97 11.97 -1.85 -10.07
CA ASN A 97 10.82 -2.75 -10.09
C ASN A 97 10.23 -2.87 -11.50
N ILE A 98 10.09 -4.08 -11.98
CA ILE A 98 9.28 -4.33 -13.18
C ILE A 98 7.81 -4.22 -12.77
N ILE A 99 7.11 -3.24 -13.34
CA ILE A 99 5.68 -3.03 -13.09
C ILE A 99 4.86 -3.95 -14.00
N ALA A 100 5.17 -3.97 -15.29
CA ALA A 100 4.49 -4.84 -16.24
C ALA A 100 5.31 -5.09 -17.50
N PRO A 101 5.23 -6.28 -18.10
CA PRO A 101 5.52 -6.47 -19.51
C PRO A 101 4.37 -5.88 -20.32
N LEU A 102 4.69 -5.10 -21.36
CA LEU A 102 3.69 -4.39 -22.13
C LEU A 102 3.49 -4.93 -23.56
N SER A 103 4.56 -5.27 -24.24
CA SER A 103 4.50 -5.78 -25.60
C SER A 103 5.68 -6.69 -25.94
N THR A 104 5.54 -7.46 -27.01
CA THR A 104 6.61 -8.30 -27.52
C THR A 104 7.28 -7.62 -28.71
N ASP A 105 8.60 -7.48 -28.64
CA ASP A 105 9.45 -7.00 -29.73
C ASP A 105 10.20 -8.18 -30.35
N LEU A 106 10.20 -8.25 -31.68
CA LEU A 106 10.92 -9.27 -32.43
C LEU A 106 12.24 -8.70 -32.98
N ILE A 107 13.27 -9.54 -33.02
CA ILE A 107 14.53 -9.20 -33.68
C ILE A 107 14.44 -9.56 -35.17
N HIS A 108 14.61 -8.59 -36.05
CA HIS A 108 14.61 -8.74 -37.49
C HIS A 108 16.03 -8.49 -38.01
N VAL A 109 16.59 -9.45 -38.73
CA VAL A 109 17.84 -9.24 -39.48
C VAL A 109 17.47 -8.99 -40.93
N ILE A 110 17.54 -7.73 -41.33
CA ILE A 110 17.06 -7.25 -42.64
C ILE A 110 18.24 -7.06 -43.55
N VAL A 111 18.14 -7.60 -44.76
CA VAL A 111 19.13 -7.46 -45.82
C VAL A 111 18.45 -7.09 -47.16
N ARG A 112 19.21 -6.55 -48.09
CA ARG A 112 18.68 -6.33 -49.44
C ARG A 112 18.23 -7.64 -50.08
N LYS A 113 17.16 -7.62 -50.86
CA LYS A 113 16.59 -8.81 -51.50
C LYS A 113 17.61 -9.52 -52.35
N GLU A 114 18.40 -8.80 -53.13
CA GLU A 114 19.42 -9.32 -54.03
C GLU A 114 20.77 -9.65 -53.36
N SER A 115 20.88 -9.37 -52.05
CA SER A 115 22.10 -9.69 -51.29
C SER A 115 22.38 -11.18 -51.27
N SER A 116 23.66 -11.56 -51.25
CA SER A 116 24.10 -12.96 -51.05
C SER A 116 24.05 -13.40 -49.60
N ILE A 117 23.81 -12.47 -48.62
CA ILE A 117 23.73 -12.76 -47.20
C ILE A 117 22.50 -13.65 -46.92
N ARG A 118 22.70 -14.84 -46.33
CA ARG A 118 21.63 -15.79 -46.00
C ARG A 118 21.58 -16.15 -44.51
N ALA A 119 22.67 -15.95 -43.80
CA ALA A 119 22.86 -16.26 -42.37
C ALA A 119 23.53 -15.11 -41.63
N ILE A 120 23.49 -15.09 -40.31
CA ILE A 120 24.18 -14.09 -39.48
C ILE A 120 25.69 -14.17 -39.70
N SER A 121 26.25 -15.35 -39.89
CA SER A 121 27.68 -15.52 -40.20
C SER A 121 28.15 -14.79 -41.44
N ASP A 122 27.28 -14.55 -42.42
CA ASP A 122 27.60 -13.85 -43.68
C ASP A 122 27.73 -12.34 -43.46
N LEU A 123 27.40 -11.82 -42.27
CA LEU A 123 27.55 -10.41 -41.89
C LEU A 123 29.01 -10.04 -41.58
N LYS A 124 29.93 -10.99 -41.54
CA LYS A 124 31.37 -10.72 -41.36
C LYS A 124 31.87 -9.79 -42.49
N GLY A 125 32.53 -8.71 -42.08
CA GLY A 125 33.04 -7.66 -43.01
C GLY A 125 31.97 -6.76 -43.59
N LYS A 126 30.70 -6.86 -43.18
CA LYS A 126 29.59 -6.08 -43.67
C LYS A 126 29.32 -4.81 -42.88
N SER A 127 28.68 -3.85 -43.50
CA SER A 127 28.20 -2.62 -42.88
C SER A 127 26.78 -2.82 -42.33
N ILE A 128 26.57 -2.71 -41.02
CA ILE A 128 25.33 -3.10 -40.36
C ILE A 128 24.79 -1.91 -39.55
N LEU A 129 23.53 -1.55 -39.76
CA LEU A 129 22.77 -0.64 -38.89
C LEU A 129 22.26 -1.42 -37.68
N ILE A 130 22.58 -0.91 -36.48
CA ILE A 130 22.22 -1.60 -35.23
C ILE A 130 21.29 -0.77 -34.33
N GLY A 131 20.78 0.37 -34.80
CA GLY A 131 19.98 1.31 -34.00
C GLY A 131 20.81 2.42 -33.38
N MET A 132 20.13 3.37 -32.76
CA MET A 132 20.78 4.52 -32.13
C MET A 132 21.63 4.09 -30.93
N SER A 133 22.72 4.84 -30.72
CA SER A 133 23.56 4.60 -29.53
C SER A 133 22.74 4.72 -28.24
N GLY A 134 22.90 3.76 -27.31
CA GLY A 134 22.14 3.72 -26.05
C GLY A 134 20.70 3.20 -26.19
N SER A 135 20.25 2.83 -27.39
CA SER A 135 18.95 2.20 -27.58
C SER A 135 18.96 0.72 -27.21
N GLY A 136 17.78 0.18 -26.83
CA GLY A 136 17.60 -1.25 -26.64
C GLY A 136 17.88 -2.06 -27.90
N MET A 137 17.53 -1.50 -29.08
CA MET A 137 17.82 -2.08 -30.39
C MET A 137 19.33 -2.27 -30.58
N ALA A 138 20.15 -1.27 -30.28
CA ALA A 138 21.62 -1.39 -30.39
C ALA A 138 22.16 -2.44 -29.43
N ALA A 139 21.69 -2.46 -28.19
CA ALA A 139 22.14 -3.42 -27.20
C ALA A 139 21.78 -4.87 -27.56
N SER A 140 20.56 -5.12 -28.04
CA SER A 140 20.16 -6.47 -28.49
C SER A 140 20.89 -6.91 -29.76
N ALA A 141 21.11 -5.99 -30.71
CA ALA A 141 21.88 -6.26 -31.92
C ALA A 141 23.32 -6.68 -31.58
N LEU A 142 23.99 -5.94 -30.69
CA LEU A 142 25.33 -6.30 -30.21
C LEU A 142 25.37 -7.67 -29.52
N LYS A 143 24.41 -7.96 -28.61
CA LYS A 143 24.32 -9.28 -27.99
C LYS A 143 24.17 -10.40 -29.00
N MET A 144 23.31 -10.20 -30.00
CA MET A 144 23.08 -11.17 -31.09
C MET A 144 24.33 -11.40 -31.93
N LEU A 145 25.00 -10.32 -32.33
CA LEU A 145 26.24 -10.40 -33.10
C LEU A 145 27.36 -11.09 -32.30
N HIS A 146 27.60 -10.69 -31.06
CA HIS A 146 28.61 -11.30 -30.19
C HIS A 146 28.39 -12.78 -29.96
N PHE A 147 27.13 -13.21 -29.81
CA PHE A 147 26.78 -14.65 -29.69
C PHE A 147 27.21 -15.45 -30.93
N HIS A 148 27.14 -14.83 -32.12
CA HIS A 148 27.58 -15.42 -33.38
C HIS A 148 29.06 -15.18 -33.72
N GLY A 149 29.85 -14.65 -32.76
CA GLY A 149 31.28 -14.37 -32.95
C GLY A 149 31.58 -13.16 -33.85
N LEU A 150 30.61 -12.26 -33.97
CA LEU A 150 30.72 -11.02 -34.70
C LEU A 150 30.81 -9.83 -33.72
N ASP A 151 31.73 -8.90 -34.01
CA ASP A 151 32.01 -7.74 -33.17
C ASP A 151 32.41 -6.53 -34.01
N GLU A 152 32.78 -5.43 -33.36
CA GLU A 152 33.21 -4.17 -34.01
C GLU A 152 34.56 -4.32 -34.78
N VAL A 153 35.32 -5.39 -34.52
CA VAL A 153 36.61 -5.66 -35.19
C VAL A 153 36.38 -6.33 -36.53
N ASN A 154 35.41 -7.22 -36.62
CA ASN A 154 35.14 -8.05 -37.79
C ASN A 154 33.87 -7.63 -38.58
N THR A 155 33.18 -6.54 -38.14
CA THR A 155 32.03 -5.93 -38.84
C THR A 155 32.13 -4.42 -38.77
N ASN A 156 31.44 -3.72 -39.69
CA ASN A 156 31.37 -2.25 -39.68
C ASN A 156 30.01 -1.80 -39.10
N LEU A 157 29.92 -1.68 -37.76
CA LEU A 157 28.69 -1.32 -37.06
C LEU A 157 28.44 0.19 -37.17
N LYS A 158 27.19 0.56 -37.44
CA LYS A 158 26.76 1.96 -37.51
C LYS A 158 25.55 2.17 -36.55
N ASN A 159 25.72 3.12 -35.63
CA ASN A 159 24.67 3.57 -34.73
C ASN A 159 23.75 4.56 -35.43
N ALA A 160 22.82 4.04 -36.21
CA ALA A 160 21.78 4.82 -36.87
C ALA A 160 20.49 4.00 -36.95
N TYR A 161 19.37 4.69 -37.16
CA TYR A 161 18.08 4.07 -37.29
C TYR A 161 18.00 3.24 -38.58
N PHE A 162 17.30 2.12 -38.52
CA PHE A 162 17.30 1.08 -39.58
C PHE A 162 16.75 1.55 -40.94
N THR A 163 15.87 2.58 -40.93
CA THR A 163 15.39 3.18 -42.18
C THR A 163 16.51 3.79 -43.03
N GLY A 164 17.65 4.07 -42.40
CA GLY A 164 18.87 4.43 -43.12
C GLY A 164 19.40 3.34 -44.06
N LEU A 165 18.85 2.13 -44.05
CA LEU A 165 19.15 1.09 -45.05
C LEU A 165 18.56 1.44 -46.42
N ASP A 166 17.44 2.16 -46.45
CA ASP A 166 16.82 2.61 -47.70
C ASP A 166 17.61 3.74 -48.33
N GLY A 167 17.84 3.64 -49.64
CA GLY A 167 18.62 4.63 -50.40
C GLY A 167 20.14 4.68 -50.10
N ASN A 168 20.66 4.00 -49.07
CA ASN A 168 22.09 3.98 -48.75
C ASN A 168 22.78 2.66 -49.17
N GLN A 169 23.39 2.68 -50.32
CA GLN A 169 24.08 1.52 -50.92
C GLN A 169 25.30 1.04 -50.10
N ASN A 170 25.81 1.85 -49.18
CA ASN A 170 26.94 1.51 -48.34
C ASN A 170 26.56 0.68 -47.10
N MET A 171 25.26 0.43 -46.87
CA MET A 171 24.75 -0.41 -45.80
C MET A 171 24.28 -1.76 -46.36
N ASP A 172 24.78 -2.85 -45.80
CA ASP A 172 24.49 -4.20 -46.25
C ASP A 172 23.27 -4.81 -45.53
N ALA A 173 23.11 -4.48 -44.24
CA ALA A 173 22.10 -5.04 -43.37
C ALA A 173 21.64 -4.06 -42.29
N ALA A 174 20.50 -4.39 -41.65
CA ALA A 174 20.05 -3.76 -40.41
C ALA A 174 19.57 -4.85 -39.43
N ILE A 175 19.92 -4.71 -38.17
CA ILE A 175 19.35 -5.52 -37.09
C ILE A 175 18.36 -4.65 -36.30
N VAL A 176 17.09 -5.05 -36.33
CA VAL A 176 15.97 -4.26 -35.84
C VAL A 176 15.25 -5.03 -34.76
N THR A 177 15.17 -4.46 -33.56
CA THR A 177 14.29 -4.97 -32.50
C THR A 177 13.08 -4.06 -32.42
N ALA A 178 11.92 -4.57 -32.82
CA ALA A 178 10.69 -3.78 -32.88
C ALA A 178 9.45 -4.68 -32.78
N GLY A 179 8.36 -4.08 -32.32
CA GLY A 179 7.03 -4.71 -32.38
C GLY A 179 6.56 -4.89 -33.82
N ILE A 180 5.70 -5.87 -34.05
CA ILE A 180 5.22 -6.28 -35.39
C ILE A 180 4.44 -5.19 -36.15
N LEU A 181 3.91 -4.19 -35.44
CA LEU A 181 3.17 -3.05 -36.02
C LEU A 181 4.03 -1.78 -36.12
N ASN A 182 5.35 -1.88 -35.98
CA ASN A 182 6.21 -0.71 -36.20
C ASN A 182 6.06 -0.26 -37.65
N SER A 183 5.54 0.98 -37.85
CA SER A 183 5.20 1.53 -39.17
C SER A 183 6.39 1.60 -40.12
N ASP A 184 7.54 2.04 -39.61
CA ASP A 184 8.77 2.19 -40.41
C ASP A 184 9.30 0.85 -40.86
N LEU A 185 9.19 -0.20 -40.00
CA LEU A 185 9.58 -1.56 -40.36
C LEU A 185 8.64 -2.16 -41.40
N VAL A 186 7.35 -1.94 -41.26
CA VAL A 186 6.34 -2.41 -42.22
C VAL A 186 6.57 -1.72 -43.59
N GLU A 187 6.73 -0.39 -43.59
CA GLU A 187 7.01 0.39 -44.84
C GLU A 187 8.29 -0.09 -45.52
N LEU A 188 9.38 -0.28 -44.75
CA LEU A 188 10.64 -0.76 -45.30
C LEU A 188 10.49 -2.12 -45.97
N LEU A 189 9.78 -3.03 -45.34
CA LEU A 189 9.55 -4.38 -45.85
C LEU A 189 8.56 -4.38 -47.01
N GLU A 190 7.50 -3.60 -47.00
CA GLU A 190 6.51 -3.49 -48.07
C GLU A 190 7.10 -2.85 -49.37
N SER A 191 8.23 -2.17 -49.25
CA SER A 191 8.95 -1.67 -50.46
C SER A 191 9.35 -2.81 -51.41
N GLY A 192 9.43 -4.05 -50.94
CA GLY A 192 9.84 -5.23 -51.70
C GLY A 192 11.33 -5.31 -52.02
N ASN A 193 12.12 -4.35 -51.54
CA ASN A 193 13.57 -4.27 -51.78
C ASN A 193 14.40 -5.04 -50.76
N TYR A 194 13.77 -5.52 -49.70
CA TYR A 194 14.43 -6.14 -48.54
C TYR A 194 13.83 -7.51 -48.24
N ARG A 195 14.55 -8.30 -47.47
CA ARG A 195 14.07 -9.56 -46.90
C ARG A 195 14.66 -9.75 -45.52
N ILE A 196 13.97 -10.54 -44.72
CA ILE A 196 14.43 -10.96 -43.41
C ILE A 196 15.19 -12.31 -43.54
N ILE A 197 16.31 -12.47 -42.82
CA ILE A 197 17.03 -13.72 -42.73
C ILE A 197 16.80 -14.35 -41.35
N PRO A 198 16.85 -15.71 -41.24
CA PRO A 198 16.66 -16.40 -39.99
C PRO A 198 17.79 -16.11 -38.99
N ILE A 199 17.47 -16.15 -37.73
CA ILE A 199 18.44 -16.15 -36.64
C ILE A 199 18.74 -17.59 -36.29
N GLU A 200 19.94 -18.02 -36.66
CA GLU A 200 20.43 -19.36 -36.37
C GLU A 200 20.68 -19.50 -34.85
N TYR A 201 20.49 -20.71 -34.32
CA TYR A 201 20.72 -21.01 -32.91
C TYR A 201 19.89 -20.14 -31.93
N ALA A 202 18.72 -19.65 -32.34
CA ALA A 202 17.85 -18.81 -31.53
C ALA A 202 17.60 -19.40 -30.14
N GLN A 203 17.33 -20.74 -30.05
CA GLN A 203 17.15 -21.41 -28.77
C GLN A 203 18.38 -21.31 -27.86
N ALA A 204 19.57 -21.61 -28.40
CA ALA A 204 20.81 -21.55 -27.61
C ALA A 204 21.19 -20.12 -27.19
N PHE A 205 20.85 -19.11 -28.02
CA PHE A 205 20.99 -17.71 -27.66
C PHE A 205 20.10 -17.38 -26.44
N CYS A 206 18.85 -17.77 -26.45
CA CYS A 206 17.88 -17.50 -25.39
C CYS A 206 18.27 -18.21 -24.08
N GLU A 207 18.80 -19.42 -24.12
CA GLU A 207 19.28 -20.13 -22.92
C GLU A 207 20.43 -19.39 -22.21
N LYS A 208 21.21 -18.56 -22.95
CA LYS A 208 22.31 -17.77 -22.40
C LYS A 208 21.93 -16.34 -22.06
N ASN A 209 20.77 -15.88 -22.50
CA ASN A 209 20.35 -14.48 -22.39
C ASN A 209 18.93 -14.40 -21.85
N ALA A 210 18.78 -14.15 -20.55
CA ALA A 210 17.49 -13.92 -19.93
C ALA A 210 16.72 -12.77 -20.64
N PHE A 211 15.40 -12.79 -20.55
CA PHE A 211 14.48 -11.88 -21.24
C PHE A 211 14.36 -12.06 -22.75
N PHE A 212 15.07 -13.02 -23.34
CA PHE A 212 14.89 -13.40 -24.72
C PHE A 212 14.24 -14.75 -24.83
N SER A 213 13.34 -14.94 -25.79
CA SER A 213 12.67 -16.19 -26.08
C SER A 213 12.72 -16.53 -27.58
N PRO A 214 12.90 -17.81 -27.93
CA PRO A 214 12.87 -18.22 -29.34
C PRO A 214 11.44 -18.10 -29.88
N THR A 215 11.31 -17.56 -31.08
CA THR A 215 10.02 -17.38 -31.73
C THR A 215 10.15 -17.46 -33.25
N VAL A 216 9.04 -17.21 -33.94
CA VAL A 216 8.96 -17.33 -35.40
C VAL A 216 8.20 -16.11 -35.94
N ILE A 217 8.76 -15.46 -36.96
CA ILE A 217 8.03 -14.53 -37.80
C ILE A 217 7.22 -15.38 -38.79
N HIS A 218 5.92 -15.47 -38.57
CA HIS A 218 5.06 -16.31 -39.41
C HIS A 218 4.91 -15.75 -40.81
N LYS A 219 4.83 -16.66 -41.78
CA LYS A 219 4.48 -16.34 -43.15
C LYS A 219 3.22 -15.48 -43.20
N GLY A 220 3.31 -14.34 -43.91
CA GLY A 220 2.19 -13.42 -44.07
C GLY A 220 1.98 -12.43 -42.94
N LEU A 221 2.85 -12.43 -41.90
CA LEU A 221 2.77 -11.45 -40.79
C LEU A 221 2.91 -10.02 -41.30
N TYR A 222 3.85 -9.79 -42.20
CA TYR A 222 3.96 -8.54 -42.92
C TYR A 222 3.30 -8.74 -44.31
N ARG A 223 2.43 -7.82 -44.72
CA ARG A 223 1.82 -7.81 -46.09
C ARG A 223 2.89 -7.52 -47.12
N MET A 224 3.69 -8.51 -47.38
CA MET A 224 4.70 -8.43 -48.39
C MET A 224 4.18 -9.13 -49.63
N GLY A 225 4.37 -8.54 -50.81
CA GLY A 225 4.01 -9.16 -52.08
C GLY A 225 4.50 -10.62 -52.15
N ASP A 226 3.93 -11.45 -52.95
CA ASP A 226 3.98 -12.95 -53.01
C ASP A 226 5.37 -13.61 -52.84
N SER A 227 6.45 -12.84 -52.68
CA SER A 227 7.82 -13.36 -52.68
C SER A 227 8.63 -13.19 -51.39
N LEU A 228 8.15 -12.48 -50.36
CA LEU A 228 9.03 -12.06 -49.26
C LEU A 228 9.03 -12.94 -48.05
N LEU A 229 7.94 -13.56 -47.71
CA LEU A 229 7.88 -14.63 -46.66
C LEU A 229 7.22 -15.87 -47.24
N SER A 230 7.98 -16.64 -48.00
CA SER A 230 7.52 -17.95 -48.50
C SER A 230 7.39 -19.02 -47.40
N HIS A 231 8.02 -18.82 -46.27
CA HIS A 231 8.06 -19.71 -45.08
C HIS A 231 8.20 -18.93 -43.81
N ASP A 232 7.98 -19.58 -42.72
CA ASP A 232 8.20 -19.08 -41.36
C ASP A 232 9.70 -18.83 -41.12
N ILE A 233 10.05 -17.72 -40.46
CA ILE A 233 11.42 -17.31 -40.19
C ILE A 233 11.72 -17.44 -38.71
N PRO A 234 12.60 -18.34 -38.27
CA PRO A 234 13.06 -18.41 -36.88
C PRO A 234 13.73 -17.12 -36.47
N THR A 235 13.34 -16.59 -35.28
CA THR A 235 13.88 -15.37 -34.71
C THR A 235 13.85 -15.44 -33.18
N VAL A 236 14.16 -14.31 -32.56
CA VAL A 236 14.15 -14.12 -31.13
C VAL A 236 13.23 -12.96 -30.77
N ALA A 237 12.46 -13.15 -29.71
CA ALA A 237 11.63 -12.10 -29.11
C ALA A 237 12.24 -11.60 -27.81
N THR A 238 11.94 -10.37 -27.48
CA THR A 238 12.13 -9.77 -26.16
C THR A 238 10.87 -8.99 -25.78
N THR A 239 10.80 -8.51 -24.54
CA THR A 239 9.61 -7.85 -24.02
C THR A 239 9.93 -6.38 -23.71
N ALA A 240 9.05 -5.48 -24.12
CA ALA A 240 9.05 -4.10 -23.66
C ALA A 240 8.46 -4.08 -22.22
N LEU A 241 9.21 -3.56 -21.28
CA LEU A 241 8.89 -3.50 -19.87
C LEU A 241 8.54 -2.10 -19.43
N LEU A 242 7.47 -1.94 -18.66
CA LEU A 242 7.25 -0.79 -17.80
C LEU A 242 8.00 -1.02 -16.50
N VAL A 243 8.99 -0.16 -16.23
CA VAL A 243 9.84 -0.25 -15.05
C VAL A 243 9.65 0.99 -14.21
N GLY A 244 9.63 0.85 -12.90
CA GLY A 244 9.50 1.94 -11.95
C GLY A 244 10.64 1.96 -10.93
N ARG A 245 10.84 3.09 -10.27
CA ARG A 245 11.74 3.20 -9.12
C ARG A 245 11.26 2.34 -7.96
N GLU A 246 12.16 1.92 -7.10
CA GLU A 246 11.86 1.06 -5.95
C GLU A 246 10.93 1.75 -4.93
N GLU A 247 11.03 3.08 -4.80
CA GLU A 247 10.30 3.88 -3.81
C GLU A 247 8.88 4.27 -4.23
N LEU A 248 8.37 3.80 -5.37
CA LEU A 248 7.01 4.10 -5.80
C LEU A 248 6.00 3.56 -4.80
N SER A 249 5.01 4.39 -4.44
CA SER A 249 3.95 3.97 -3.53
C SER A 249 3.06 2.89 -4.17
N HIS A 250 2.46 2.06 -3.34
CA HIS A 250 1.57 0.99 -3.80
C HIS A 250 0.40 1.54 -4.62
N GLU A 251 -0.17 2.70 -4.21
CA GLU A 251 -1.28 3.33 -4.92
C GLU A 251 -0.87 3.77 -6.33
N VAL A 252 0.33 4.34 -6.49
CA VAL A 252 0.86 4.73 -7.81
C VAL A 252 1.02 3.52 -8.72
N VAL A 253 1.52 2.40 -8.19
CA VAL A 253 1.66 1.15 -8.96
C VAL A 253 0.31 0.58 -9.35
N ASP A 254 -0.67 0.59 -8.44
CA ASP A 254 -2.02 0.11 -8.76
C ASP A 254 -2.66 0.95 -9.86
N GLN A 255 -2.57 2.28 -9.79
CA GLN A 255 -3.16 3.18 -10.76
C GLN A 255 -2.50 3.07 -12.15
N ILE A 256 -1.19 2.87 -12.24
CA ILE A 256 -0.52 2.69 -13.54
C ILE A 256 -0.85 1.33 -14.17
N LEU A 257 -1.06 0.29 -13.37
CA LEU A 257 -1.53 -1.01 -13.84
C LEU A 257 -2.96 -0.94 -14.39
N LEU A 258 -3.86 -0.26 -13.66
CA LEU A 258 -5.22 -0.01 -14.14
C LEU A 258 -5.20 0.80 -15.46
N ALA A 259 -4.38 1.85 -15.55
CA ALA A 259 -4.23 2.64 -16.77
C ALA A 259 -3.69 1.79 -17.95
N SER A 260 -2.86 0.79 -17.67
CA SER A 260 -2.25 -0.06 -18.69
C SER A 260 -3.17 -1.18 -19.20
N PHE A 261 -4.00 -1.78 -18.34
CA PHE A 261 -4.66 -3.06 -18.62
C PHE A 261 -6.19 -3.03 -18.52
N GLU A 262 -6.79 -2.02 -17.92
CA GLU A 262 -8.25 -1.95 -17.82
C GLU A 262 -8.89 -1.61 -19.17
N LYS A 263 -10.05 -2.22 -19.45
CA LYS A 263 -10.79 -2.04 -20.71
C LYS A 263 -11.18 -0.58 -21.03
N ALA A 264 -11.20 0.27 -20.00
CA ALA A 264 -11.45 1.70 -20.14
C ALA A 264 -10.16 2.48 -20.47
N SER A 265 -8.98 1.86 -20.44
CA SER A 265 -7.72 2.49 -20.81
C SER A 265 -7.62 2.68 -22.32
N TYR A 266 -6.91 3.72 -22.72
CA TYR A 266 -6.71 4.03 -24.13
C TYR A 266 -5.57 3.28 -24.79
N VAL A 267 -4.82 2.46 -24.03
CA VAL A 267 -3.74 1.61 -24.58
C VAL A 267 -4.36 0.42 -25.29
N GLN A 268 -4.97 0.65 -26.44
CA GLN A 268 -5.65 -0.37 -27.25
C GLN A 268 -4.82 -0.78 -28.48
N SER A 269 -3.51 -0.86 -28.33
CA SER A 269 -2.68 -1.41 -29.39
C SER A 269 -2.81 -2.93 -29.43
N PRO A 270 -3.10 -3.53 -30.58
CA PRO A 270 -3.22 -4.99 -30.72
C PRO A 270 -1.90 -5.76 -30.48
N VAL A 271 -0.79 -5.03 -30.31
CA VAL A 271 0.52 -5.62 -29.95
C VAL A 271 0.77 -5.59 -28.44
N MET A 272 -0.12 -4.95 -27.65
CA MET A 272 -0.01 -4.97 -26.20
C MET A 272 -0.41 -6.34 -25.66
N LEU A 273 0.38 -6.82 -24.70
CA LEU A 273 0.08 -8.06 -23.99
C LEU A 273 -1.20 -7.92 -23.17
N ASN A 274 -2.07 -8.89 -23.26
CA ASN A 274 -3.22 -8.96 -22.36
C ASN A 274 -2.81 -9.61 -21.01
N ILE A 275 -3.70 -9.52 -20.01
CA ILE A 275 -3.41 -10.03 -18.65
C ILE A 275 -3.04 -11.52 -18.66
N GLU A 276 -3.68 -12.35 -19.50
CA GLU A 276 -3.38 -13.78 -19.57
C GLU A 276 -2.00 -14.05 -20.16
N GLU A 277 -1.59 -13.29 -21.17
CA GLU A 277 -0.24 -13.38 -21.74
C GLU A 277 0.83 -12.92 -20.74
N VAL A 278 0.54 -11.89 -19.95
CA VAL A 278 1.42 -11.44 -18.85
C VAL A 278 1.58 -12.54 -17.80
N ARG A 279 0.50 -13.22 -17.41
CA ARG A 279 0.52 -14.32 -16.44
C ARG A 279 1.39 -15.50 -16.88
N GLN A 280 1.54 -15.72 -18.19
CA GLN A 280 2.37 -16.77 -18.72
C GLN A 280 3.88 -16.49 -18.64
N GLN A 281 4.27 -15.22 -18.41
CA GLN A 281 5.67 -14.81 -18.26
C GLN A 281 6.14 -14.98 -16.80
N GLN A 282 6.37 -16.22 -16.40
CA GLN A 282 6.66 -16.57 -14.99
C GLN A 282 8.02 -16.13 -14.46
N ASP A 283 8.98 -15.77 -15.34
CA ASP A 283 10.37 -15.50 -14.95
C ASP A 283 10.65 -14.02 -14.60
N LEU A 284 9.62 -13.15 -14.66
CA LEU A 284 9.78 -11.75 -14.38
C LEU A 284 9.62 -11.45 -12.88
N LYS A 285 10.63 -10.81 -12.28
CA LYS A 285 10.55 -10.30 -10.92
C LYS A 285 9.72 -9.03 -10.89
N LEU A 286 8.40 -9.19 -10.82
CA LEU A 286 7.45 -8.09 -10.77
C LEU A 286 7.44 -7.40 -9.40
N HIS A 287 7.08 -6.12 -9.39
CA HIS A 287 6.73 -5.40 -8.16
C HIS A 287 5.64 -6.17 -7.37
N PRO A 288 5.66 -6.20 -6.02
CA PRO A 288 4.68 -6.97 -5.23
C PRO A 288 3.21 -6.64 -5.56
N ARG A 289 2.88 -5.36 -5.80
CA ARG A 289 1.53 -4.95 -6.23
C ARG A 289 1.18 -5.44 -7.64
N ALA A 290 2.13 -5.42 -8.55
CA ALA A 290 1.95 -5.97 -9.90
C ALA A 290 1.74 -7.48 -9.86
N MET A 291 2.50 -8.20 -9.05
CA MET A 291 2.29 -9.63 -8.82
C MET A 291 0.87 -9.89 -8.30
N HIS A 292 0.41 -9.07 -7.35
CA HIS A 292 -0.96 -9.16 -6.85
C HIS A 292 -2.01 -8.88 -7.92
N TYR A 293 -1.79 -7.88 -8.78
CA TYR A 293 -2.70 -7.52 -9.85
C TYR A 293 -2.85 -8.65 -10.89
N PHE A 294 -1.72 -9.23 -11.32
CA PHE A 294 -1.75 -10.28 -12.32
C PHE A 294 -2.13 -11.66 -11.76
N HIS A 295 -1.79 -11.97 -10.50
CA HIS A 295 -2.01 -13.26 -9.84
C HIS A 295 -2.84 -13.15 -8.54
N PRO A 296 -4.08 -12.64 -8.60
CA PRO A 296 -4.90 -12.45 -7.40
C PRO A 296 -5.26 -13.76 -6.69
N ALA A 297 -5.33 -14.87 -7.41
CA ALA A 297 -5.67 -16.19 -6.84
C ALA A 297 -4.58 -16.73 -5.91
N ASP A 298 -3.31 -16.44 -6.18
CA ASP A 298 -2.18 -16.90 -5.35
C ASP A 298 -2.21 -16.25 -3.96
N GLN A 299 -2.80 -15.07 -3.84
CA GLN A 299 -2.96 -14.38 -2.56
C GLN A 299 -4.13 -14.91 -1.73
N ILE A 300 -5.13 -15.52 -2.33
CA ILE A 300 -6.22 -16.14 -1.55
C ILE A 300 -5.64 -17.24 -0.66
N GLY A 301 -4.70 -18.02 -1.17
CA GLY A 301 -3.95 -19.02 -0.38
C GLY A 301 -3.09 -18.38 0.72
N TYR A 302 -2.38 -17.30 0.42
CA TYR A 302 -1.59 -16.57 1.41
C TYR A 302 -2.47 -15.93 2.49
N MET A 303 -3.57 -15.26 2.09
CA MET A 303 -4.53 -14.67 3.03
C MET A 303 -5.24 -15.74 3.86
N ALA A 304 -5.54 -16.91 3.29
CA ALA A 304 -6.08 -18.04 4.06
C ALA A 304 -5.08 -18.52 5.12
N ASN A 305 -3.80 -18.66 4.79
CA ASN A 305 -2.74 -19.02 5.75
C ASN A 305 -2.52 -17.93 6.82
N VAL A 306 -2.58 -16.65 6.44
CA VAL A 306 -2.52 -15.52 7.39
C VAL A 306 -3.75 -15.50 8.30
N MET A 307 -4.94 -15.74 7.76
CA MET A 307 -6.19 -15.84 8.53
C MET A 307 -6.17 -17.05 9.48
N GLU A 308 -5.61 -18.18 9.09
CA GLU A 308 -5.42 -19.35 9.94
C GLU A 308 -4.42 -19.06 11.07
N SER A 309 -3.33 -18.36 10.80
CA SER A 309 -2.36 -17.89 11.79
C SER A 309 -2.99 -16.85 12.75
N LEU A 310 -3.86 -15.97 12.25
CA LEU A 310 -4.64 -15.03 13.05
C LEU A 310 -5.74 -15.71 13.87
N ALA A 311 -6.24 -16.89 13.45
CA ALA A 311 -7.21 -17.66 14.23
C ALA A 311 -6.62 -18.12 15.56
N ALA A 312 -5.33 -18.49 15.60
CA ALA A 312 -4.62 -18.79 16.85
C ALA A 312 -4.45 -17.54 17.74
N LEU A 313 -4.23 -16.37 17.16
CA LEU A 313 -4.18 -15.08 17.87
C LEU A 313 -5.57 -14.65 18.39
N LYS A 314 -6.66 -15.05 17.74
CA LYS A 314 -8.04 -14.79 18.17
C LYS A 314 -8.34 -15.43 19.52
N GLU A 315 -7.92 -16.68 19.75
CA GLU A 315 -8.10 -17.36 21.02
C GLU A 315 -7.31 -16.68 22.14
N LEU A 316 -6.08 -16.26 21.86
CA LEU A 316 -5.25 -15.46 22.78
C LEU A 316 -5.89 -14.10 23.11
N ALA A 317 -6.45 -13.41 22.09
CA ALA A 317 -7.13 -12.14 22.29
C ALA A 317 -8.41 -12.30 23.14
N VAL A 318 -9.20 -13.35 22.91
CA VAL A 318 -10.38 -13.67 23.72
C VAL A 318 -9.98 -13.99 25.16
N ALA A 319 -8.93 -14.79 25.37
CA ALA A 319 -8.41 -15.11 26.71
C ALA A 319 -7.89 -13.85 27.43
N PHE A 320 -7.21 -12.95 26.71
CA PHE A 320 -6.72 -11.69 27.26
C PHE A 320 -7.88 -10.75 27.68
N VAL A 321 -8.90 -10.58 26.83
CA VAL A 321 -10.09 -9.78 27.13
C VAL A 321 -10.86 -10.38 28.31
N ALA A 322 -11.01 -11.71 28.35
CA ALA A 322 -11.64 -12.42 29.49
C ALA A 322 -10.83 -12.23 30.79
N GLY A 323 -9.48 -12.28 30.71
CA GLY A 323 -8.60 -12.02 31.85
C GLY A 323 -8.74 -10.58 32.37
N LEU A 324 -8.77 -9.59 31.48
CA LEU A 324 -9.00 -8.18 31.86
C LEU A 324 -10.39 -7.99 32.48
N TYR A 325 -11.41 -8.66 31.95
CA TYR A 325 -12.75 -8.62 32.54
C TYR A 325 -12.79 -9.20 33.94
N LEU A 326 -12.14 -10.35 34.19
CA LEU A 326 -12.06 -10.98 35.52
C LEU A 326 -11.29 -10.09 36.49
N LEU A 327 -10.19 -9.46 36.09
CA LEU A 327 -9.45 -8.51 36.92
C LEU A 327 -10.30 -7.28 37.25
N TRP A 328 -11.04 -6.75 36.32
CA TRP A 328 -11.95 -5.63 36.52
C TRP A 328 -13.11 -6.00 37.45
N ASP A 329 -13.72 -7.19 37.28
CA ASP A 329 -14.81 -7.67 38.12
C ASP A 329 -14.32 -7.92 39.56
N ARG A 330 -13.12 -8.48 39.72
CA ARG A 330 -12.48 -8.66 41.04
C ARG A 330 -12.21 -7.30 41.71
N TRP A 331 -11.65 -6.34 40.97
CA TRP A 331 -11.40 -4.98 41.48
C TRP A 331 -12.71 -4.29 41.89
N ARG A 332 -13.72 -4.39 41.06
CA ARG A 332 -15.06 -3.85 41.32
C ARG A 332 -15.66 -4.42 42.58
N ARG A 333 -15.64 -5.73 42.76
CA ARG A 333 -16.16 -6.39 43.96
C ARG A 333 -15.39 -6.02 45.24
N GLN A 334 -14.09 -5.80 45.16
CA GLN A 334 -13.29 -5.30 46.29
C GLN A 334 -13.73 -3.89 46.67
N HIS A 335 -13.88 -3.02 45.66
CA HIS A 335 -14.30 -1.63 45.89
C HIS A 335 -15.72 -1.53 46.47
N GLU A 336 -16.65 -2.36 46.00
CA GLU A 336 -18.01 -2.47 46.53
C GLU A 336 -18.00 -2.95 48.00
N LYS A 337 -17.14 -3.91 48.38
CA LYS A 337 -16.95 -4.37 49.76
C LYS A 337 -16.38 -3.29 50.66
N GLU A 338 -15.40 -2.52 50.22
CA GLU A 338 -14.82 -1.40 50.96
C GLU A 338 -15.87 -0.32 51.26
N ILE A 339 -16.68 0.04 50.24
CA ILE A 339 -17.77 1.00 50.42
C ILE A 339 -18.81 0.46 51.41
N ALA A 340 -19.20 -0.81 51.29
CA ALA A 340 -20.17 -1.43 52.17
C ALA A 340 -19.65 -1.51 53.64
N ALA A 341 -18.35 -1.81 53.81
CA ALA A 341 -17.73 -1.85 55.14
C ALA A 341 -17.73 -0.45 55.81
N ARG A 342 -17.35 0.59 55.11
CA ARG A 342 -17.39 1.98 55.59
C ARG A 342 -18.81 2.42 55.96
N LEU A 343 -19.77 2.10 55.10
CA LEU A 343 -21.19 2.42 55.35
C LEU A 343 -21.72 1.69 56.61
N SER A 344 -21.28 0.43 56.86
CA SER A 344 -21.62 -0.34 58.04
C SER A 344 -21.04 0.29 59.32
N GLU A 345 -19.76 0.72 59.26
CA GLU A 345 -19.10 1.41 60.37
C GLU A 345 -19.78 2.74 60.72
N ASP A 346 -20.13 3.54 59.70
CA ASP A 346 -20.83 4.81 59.92
C ASP A 346 -22.25 4.60 60.49
N LYS A 347 -22.96 3.52 60.10
CA LYS A 347 -24.26 3.15 60.69
C LYS A 347 -24.10 2.77 62.17
N GLU A 348 -23.09 2.01 62.54
CA GLU A 348 -22.81 1.61 63.93
C GLU A 348 -22.51 2.86 64.80
N LYS A 349 -21.76 3.84 64.28
CA LYS A 349 -21.52 5.12 64.93
C LYS A 349 -22.84 5.92 65.14
N LEU A 350 -23.69 5.95 64.09
CA LEU A 350 -25.00 6.62 64.18
C LEU A 350 -25.89 6.00 65.25
N ASP A 351 -25.95 4.65 65.31
CA ASP A 351 -26.73 3.91 66.34
C ASP A 351 -26.21 4.21 67.75
N ALA A 352 -24.90 4.31 67.93
CA ALA A 352 -24.30 4.69 69.22
C ALA A 352 -24.64 6.13 69.66
N LEU A 353 -24.68 7.09 68.72
CA LEU A 353 -25.07 8.45 68.98
C LEU A 353 -26.57 8.56 69.27
N LEU A 354 -27.40 7.78 68.54
CA LEU A 354 -28.84 7.67 68.77
C LEU A 354 -29.13 7.16 70.20
N ALA A 355 -28.44 6.11 70.65
CA ALA A 355 -28.57 5.54 72.01
C ALA A 355 -28.25 6.58 73.06
N GLN A 356 -27.22 7.42 72.89
CA GLN A 356 -26.89 8.54 73.80
C GLN A 356 -28.00 9.60 73.85
N THR A 357 -28.61 9.90 72.70
CA THR A 357 -29.72 10.87 72.59
C THR A 357 -30.94 10.39 73.36
N VAL A 358 -31.29 9.11 73.14
CA VAL A 358 -32.44 8.44 73.92
C VAL A 358 -32.19 8.45 75.41
N GLU A 359 -30.94 8.27 75.86
CA GLU A 359 -30.60 8.33 77.25
C GLU A 359 -30.80 9.72 77.88
N ILE A 360 -30.42 10.75 77.14
CA ILE A 360 -30.63 12.16 77.55
C ILE A 360 -32.13 12.48 77.56
N GLU A 361 -32.92 12.01 76.58
CA GLU A 361 -34.36 12.19 76.54
C GLU A 361 -35.05 11.52 77.69
N ARG A 362 -34.64 10.32 78.14
CA ARG A 362 -35.15 9.64 79.34
C ARG A 362 -34.85 10.44 80.60
N LYS A 363 -33.60 10.96 80.77
CA LYS A 363 -33.20 11.75 81.93
C LYS A 363 -33.91 13.10 81.99
N TYR A 364 -34.23 13.70 80.81
CA TYR A 364 -34.97 14.97 80.69
C TYR A 364 -36.31 14.93 81.40
N SER A 365 -37.04 13.79 81.37
CA SER A 365 -38.37 13.64 82.03
C SER A 365 -38.26 13.65 83.57
N GLU A 366 -37.15 13.20 84.13
CA GLU A 366 -36.93 13.04 85.52
C GLU A 366 -36.21 14.19 86.21
N THR A 367 -35.59 15.10 85.45
CA THR A 367 -34.67 16.14 85.96
C THR A 367 -35.35 17.52 85.98
N ASN A 368 -35.26 18.18 87.14
CA ASN A 368 -35.79 19.55 87.34
C ASN A 368 -34.74 20.57 87.87
N THR A 369 -33.46 20.23 87.95
CA THR A 369 -32.40 21.12 88.41
C THR A 369 -31.75 21.85 87.20
N LEU A 370 -31.50 23.15 87.37
CA LEU A 370 -30.98 24.02 86.28
C LEU A 370 -29.60 23.57 85.75
N GLU A 371 -28.70 23.17 86.65
CA GLU A 371 -27.36 22.69 86.38
C GLU A 371 -27.37 21.43 85.49
N SER A 372 -28.21 20.45 85.88
CA SER A 372 -28.37 19.19 85.11
C SER A 372 -28.97 19.42 83.75
N LEU A 373 -29.95 20.32 83.59
CA LEU A 373 -30.55 20.69 82.30
C LEU A 373 -29.54 21.38 81.37
N GLN A 374 -28.71 22.25 81.92
CA GLN A 374 -27.63 22.92 81.13
C GLN A 374 -26.55 21.87 80.72
N GLY A 375 -26.23 20.92 81.56
CA GLY A 375 -25.34 19.81 81.24
C GLY A 375 -25.88 18.95 80.09
N MET A 376 -27.18 18.59 80.14
CA MET A 376 -27.85 17.86 79.04
C MET A 376 -27.89 18.66 77.73
N LEU A 377 -28.16 19.95 77.79
CA LEU A 377 -28.15 20.79 76.59
C LEU A 377 -26.76 20.80 75.94
N ARG A 378 -25.70 21.00 76.72
CA ARG A 378 -24.32 20.94 76.18
C ARG A 378 -24.03 19.59 75.55
N ARG A 379 -24.44 18.47 76.18
CA ARG A 379 -24.18 17.11 75.69
C ARG A 379 -24.93 16.81 74.40
N ILE A 380 -26.21 17.18 74.27
CA ILE A 380 -26.94 16.97 73.00
C ILE A 380 -26.42 17.79 71.87
N MET A 381 -25.96 19.05 72.12
CA MET A 381 -25.29 19.86 71.10
C MET A 381 -23.98 19.22 70.66
N GLN A 382 -23.17 18.67 71.58
CA GLN A 382 -21.96 17.92 71.20
C GLN A 382 -22.25 16.69 70.35
N ILE A 383 -23.25 15.89 70.73
CA ILE A 383 -23.69 14.70 69.95
C ILE A 383 -24.11 15.11 68.53
N LYS A 384 -24.86 16.21 68.39
CA LYS A 384 -25.28 16.74 67.08
C LYS A 384 -24.09 17.17 66.21
N ILE A 385 -23.11 17.86 66.77
CA ILE A 385 -21.89 18.31 66.07
C ILE A 385 -21.05 17.10 65.68
N GLN A 386 -20.84 16.18 66.67
CA GLN A 386 -20.07 14.92 66.40
C GLN A 386 -20.67 14.13 65.25
N ALA A 387 -22.00 14.01 65.17
CA ALA A 387 -22.66 13.32 64.10
C ALA A 387 -22.42 14.01 62.72
N LEU A 388 -22.38 15.34 62.67
CA LEU A 388 -22.10 16.10 61.44
C LEU A 388 -20.65 16.02 61.01
N GLU A 389 -19.70 15.86 61.95
CA GLU A 389 -18.26 15.82 61.67
C GLU A 389 -17.81 14.36 61.31
N GLU A 390 -18.27 13.36 62.05
CA GLU A 390 -17.81 11.96 61.91
C GLU A 390 -18.54 11.20 60.82
N LEU A 391 -19.85 11.50 60.57
CA LEU A 391 -20.62 10.80 59.55
C LEU A 391 -20.51 11.54 58.19
N THR A 392 -19.40 11.25 57.48
CA THR A 392 -19.03 11.97 56.28
C THR A 392 -19.62 11.35 55.00
N HIS A 393 -20.13 10.13 55.05
CA HIS A 393 -20.61 9.43 53.86
C HIS A 393 -21.90 10.05 53.32
N GLU A 394 -21.88 10.50 52.06
CA GLU A 394 -22.97 11.25 51.41
C GLU A 394 -24.28 10.45 51.37
N SER A 395 -24.21 9.12 51.21
CA SER A 395 -25.39 8.24 51.24
C SER A 395 -26.06 8.14 52.63
N LEU A 396 -25.30 8.31 53.70
CA LEU A 396 -25.84 8.27 55.04
C LEU A 396 -26.55 9.59 55.42
N ARG A 397 -26.04 10.74 54.94
CA ARG A 397 -26.68 12.05 55.15
C ARG A 397 -28.05 12.18 54.48
N GLY A 398 -28.28 11.39 53.41
CA GLY A 398 -29.59 11.21 52.76
C GLY A 398 -30.48 10.14 53.34
N ASP A 399 -30.00 9.36 54.32
CA ASP A 399 -30.76 8.30 54.93
C ASP A 399 -31.85 8.86 55.87
N ARG A 400 -33.00 8.21 55.84
CA ARG A 400 -34.14 8.58 56.67
C ARG A 400 -33.81 8.48 58.15
N VAL A 401 -32.98 7.55 58.58
CA VAL A 401 -32.57 7.36 60.00
C VAL A 401 -31.73 8.54 60.47
N PHE A 402 -30.79 9.05 59.67
CA PHE A 402 -29.99 10.21 59.98
C PHE A 402 -30.86 11.50 60.09
N LEU A 403 -31.83 11.65 59.19
CA LEU A 403 -32.74 12.78 59.24
C LEU A 403 -33.63 12.77 60.50
N ILE A 404 -34.14 11.55 60.90
CA ILE A 404 -34.92 11.36 62.16
C ILE A 404 -34.04 11.70 63.38
N PHE A 405 -32.79 11.20 63.43
CA PHE A 405 -31.84 11.49 64.49
C PHE A 405 -31.60 13.01 64.63
N MET A 406 -31.31 13.71 63.51
CA MET A 406 -31.07 15.13 63.52
C MET A 406 -32.30 15.94 63.96
N THR A 407 -33.48 15.47 63.58
CA THR A 407 -34.76 16.09 63.98
C THR A 407 -35.01 15.86 65.49
N GLN A 408 -34.74 14.67 66.03
CA GLN A 408 -34.82 14.36 67.42
C GLN A 408 -33.86 15.19 68.27
N CYS A 409 -32.59 15.29 67.83
CA CYS A 409 -31.62 16.17 68.50
C CYS A 409 -32.12 17.63 68.59
N SER A 410 -32.66 18.16 67.47
CA SER A 410 -33.17 19.51 67.40
C SER A 410 -34.39 19.75 68.29
N SER A 411 -35.32 18.78 68.31
CA SER A 411 -36.51 18.81 69.19
C SER A 411 -36.14 18.79 70.66
N LEU A 412 -35.16 17.92 71.05
CA LEU A 412 -34.67 17.82 72.42
C LEU A 412 -33.96 19.09 72.88
N ILE A 413 -33.14 19.71 72.03
CA ILE A 413 -32.49 21.02 72.28
C ILE A 413 -33.55 22.07 72.60
N ASN A 414 -34.54 22.21 71.72
CA ASN A 414 -35.62 23.20 71.92
C ASN A 414 -36.39 22.95 73.22
N SER A 415 -36.66 21.67 73.55
CA SER A 415 -37.37 21.32 74.78
C SER A 415 -36.57 21.60 76.05
N LEU A 416 -35.24 21.35 76.01
CA LEU A 416 -34.32 21.69 77.12
C LEU A 416 -34.21 23.22 77.31
N GLU A 417 -34.05 24.00 76.25
CA GLU A 417 -33.98 25.46 76.28
C GLU A 417 -35.29 26.02 76.86
N ALA A 418 -36.44 25.55 76.41
CA ALA A 418 -37.73 26.00 76.94
C ALA A 418 -37.91 25.67 78.42
N LYS A 419 -37.42 24.54 78.95
CA LYS A 419 -37.47 24.16 80.32
C LYS A 419 -36.48 25.00 81.18
N ILE A 420 -35.28 25.23 80.69
CA ILE A 420 -34.25 26.10 81.32
C ILE A 420 -34.78 27.52 81.46
N ASN A 421 -35.38 28.08 80.42
CA ASN A 421 -35.93 29.42 80.44
C ASN A 421 -37.12 29.58 81.40
N ARG A 422 -37.86 28.52 81.69
CA ARG A 422 -38.94 28.55 82.71
C ARG A 422 -38.43 28.51 84.16
N LEU A 423 -37.24 27.97 84.33
CA LEU A 423 -36.63 27.86 85.68
C LEU A 423 -35.67 29.01 85.99
N ASN A 424 -35.34 29.80 85.03
CA ASN A 424 -34.48 30.96 85.17
C ASN A 424 -35.21 32.18 84.52
N PRO A 425 -36.25 32.78 85.21
CA PRO A 425 -37.06 33.85 84.72
C PRO A 425 -36.31 35.21 84.72
#